data_4e2be35c7b67c33edbbf2e7f79bc3588
#
_entry.id   4e2be35c7b67c33edbbf2e7f79bc3588
#
_cell.length_a   1.000
_cell.length_b   1.000
_cell.length_c   1.000
_cell.angle_alpha   90.00
_cell.angle_beta   90.00
_cell.angle_gamma   90.00
#
_symmetry.space_group_name_H-M   'P 1'
#
loop_
_entity.id
_entity.type
_entity.pdbx_description
1 polymer ?
#
loop_
_entity_poly.entity_id
_entity_poly.type
_entity_poly.pdbx_seq_one_letter_code
_entity_poly.pdbx_strand_id
1 'polypeptide(L)'
;LGSYAEWYLNGLLNGDTNRIKYHNENYGKDFLYRDFAQLFNPEKYDPSEWARLFQMSGAKYVVLTSKHHDGFCLWPSEHSNGYNSFDTPAKRDLLGDLTKAVKDKGLRSGFYYSLYEWEHPDYPNNITAYVNNYMLPQFKDAVQRYKPDIIFSDGEWDRSSLEWRSEEFLAWLYNDSNAPKDVVVNDRWG
;
A
#
# COMPACT_ATOMS: atom_id res chain seq x y z
N LEU A 1 -1.80 9.35 21.88
CA LEU A 1 -2.50 9.11 20.63
C LEU A 1 -3.03 7.67 20.45
N GLY A 2 -2.88 6.79 21.44
CA GLY A 2 -3.33 5.40 21.38
C GLY A 2 -2.38 4.46 20.63
N SER A 3 -2.70 3.17 20.60
CA SER A 3 -2.08 2.17 19.74
C SER A 3 -2.58 2.34 18.31
N TYR A 4 -1.84 1.87 17.31
CA TYR A 4 -2.18 1.95 15.89
C TYR A 4 -2.13 3.37 15.29
N ALA A 5 -0.92 3.95 15.23
CA ALA A 5 -0.69 5.25 14.60
C ALA A 5 -1.07 5.24 13.11
N GLU A 6 -0.91 4.11 12.44
CA GLU A 6 -1.31 3.88 11.05
C GLU A 6 -2.84 3.95 10.82
N TRP A 7 -3.62 3.88 11.88
CA TRP A 7 -5.07 4.07 11.86
C TRP A 7 -5.51 5.50 12.24
N TYR A 8 -4.62 6.46 12.09
CA TYR A 8 -4.91 7.85 12.46
C TYR A 8 -6.09 8.42 11.68
N LEU A 9 -6.09 8.27 10.35
CA LEU A 9 -7.20 8.68 9.48
C LEU A 9 -8.51 8.01 9.90
N ASN A 10 -8.50 6.70 10.10
CA ASN A 10 -9.70 5.96 10.54
C ASN A 10 -10.28 6.54 11.83
N GLY A 11 -9.43 6.88 12.80
CA GLY A 11 -9.88 7.53 14.03
C GLY A 11 -10.48 8.91 13.81
N LEU A 12 -9.95 9.72 12.89
CA LEU A 12 -10.56 11.00 12.53
C LEU A 12 -11.96 10.82 11.91
N LEU A 13 -12.08 9.89 10.96
CA LEU A 13 -13.35 9.59 10.27
C LEU A 13 -14.43 9.03 11.21
N ASN A 14 -14.03 8.23 12.21
CA ASN A 14 -14.93 7.63 13.18
C ASN A 14 -15.18 8.47 14.44
N GLY A 15 -14.72 9.72 14.47
CA GLY A 15 -15.06 10.66 15.54
C GLY A 15 -14.26 10.44 16.84
N ASP A 16 -13.06 9.86 16.80
CA ASP A 16 -12.18 9.77 17.97
C ASP A 16 -11.83 11.19 18.46
N THR A 17 -12.42 11.56 19.57
CA THR A 17 -12.32 12.92 20.12
C THR A 17 -10.89 13.32 20.48
N ASN A 18 -10.05 12.38 20.90
CA ASN A 18 -8.65 12.65 21.24
C ASN A 18 -7.82 12.91 19.99
N ARG A 19 -8.04 12.12 18.92
CA ARG A 19 -7.37 12.31 17.63
C ARG A 19 -7.82 13.60 16.96
N ILE A 20 -9.11 13.89 16.95
CA ILE A 20 -9.67 15.14 16.41
C ILE A 20 -9.12 16.34 17.16
N LYS A 21 -9.12 16.31 18.50
CA LYS A 21 -8.53 17.37 19.31
C LYS A 21 -7.06 17.60 18.96
N TYR A 22 -6.26 16.55 18.98
CA TYR A 22 -4.84 16.61 18.62
C TYR A 22 -4.63 17.18 17.22
N HIS A 23 -5.41 16.71 16.24
CA HIS A 23 -5.35 17.16 14.86
C HIS A 23 -5.60 18.67 14.76
N ASN A 24 -6.70 19.12 15.35
CA ASN A 24 -7.09 20.55 15.32
C ASN A 24 -6.07 21.46 16.01
N GLU A 25 -5.49 21.01 17.12
CA GLU A 25 -4.50 21.77 17.89
C GLU A 25 -3.14 21.89 17.20
N ASN A 26 -2.73 20.89 16.42
CA ASN A 26 -1.39 20.83 15.82
C ASN A 26 -1.36 21.20 14.34
N TYR A 27 -2.45 20.95 13.60
CA TYR A 27 -2.50 21.15 12.15
C TYR A 27 -3.62 22.13 11.73
N GLY A 28 -4.62 22.34 12.57
CA GLY A 28 -5.79 23.17 12.23
C GLY A 28 -6.97 22.35 11.73
N LYS A 29 -8.17 22.94 11.80
CA LYS A 29 -9.42 22.25 11.45
C LYS A 29 -9.59 22.02 9.95
N ASP A 30 -8.95 22.85 9.14
CA ASP A 30 -9.05 22.80 7.68
C ASP A 30 -7.94 21.97 7.02
N PHE A 31 -7.00 21.47 7.82
CA PHE A 31 -5.93 20.58 7.34
C PHE A 31 -6.49 19.17 7.15
N LEU A 32 -6.44 18.66 5.93
CA LEU A 32 -6.94 17.32 5.60
C LEU A 32 -5.84 16.27 5.82
N TYR A 33 -6.25 15.04 6.10
CA TYR A 33 -5.27 13.93 6.21
C TYR A 33 -4.39 13.82 4.96
N ARG A 34 -4.96 13.99 3.77
CA ARG A 34 -4.21 13.93 2.51
C ARG A 34 -3.13 15.02 2.38
N ASP A 35 -3.24 16.12 3.13
CA ASP A 35 -2.24 17.19 3.11
C ASP A 35 -0.91 16.74 3.72
N PHE A 36 -0.92 15.71 4.58
CA PHE A 36 0.31 15.09 5.09
C PHE A 36 1.23 14.57 3.98
N ALA A 37 0.68 14.20 2.83
CA ALA A 37 1.48 13.77 1.69
C ALA A 37 2.47 14.86 1.22
N GLN A 38 2.10 16.14 1.36
CA GLN A 38 2.99 17.27 1.04
C GLN A 38 4.09 17.49 2.08
N LEU A 39 3.96 16.92 3.26
CA LEU A 39 4.96 16.95 4.32
C LEU A 39 5.82 15.68 4.34
N PHE A 40 5.45 14.67 3.54
CA PHE A 40 6.16 13.40 3.49
C PHE A 40 7.49 13.55 2.75
N ASN A 41 8.57 13.56 3.51
CA ASN A 41 9.93 13.67 2.99
C ASN A 41 10.84 12.61 3.64
N PRO A 42 11.08 11.47 2.99
CA PRO A 42 11.85 10.37 3.55
C PRO A 42 13.35 10.57 3.35
N GLU A 43 13.93 11.67 3.85
CA GLU A 43 15.35 12.03 3.69
C GLU A 43 16.32 10.95 4.19
N LYS A 44 15.91 10.22 5.24
CA LYS A 44 16.73 9.16 5.84
C LYS A 44 16.47 7.77 5.27
N TYR A 45 15.66 7.68 4.22
CA TYR A 45 15.37 6.41 3.59
C TYR A 45 16.55 5.95 2.73
N ASP A 46 17.30 4.99 3.26
CA ASP A 46 18.39 4.30 2.58
C ASP A 46 18.02 2.82 2.37
N PRO A 47 17.48 2.46 1.19
CA PRO A 47 17.06 1.10 0.91
C PRO A 47 18.23 0.11 0.89
N SER A 48 19.44 0.55 0.55
CA SER A 48 20.62 -0.31 0.54
C SER A 48 21.04 -0.71 1.95
N GLU A 49 21.03 0.25 2.89
CA GLU A 49 21.30 -0.02 4.30
C GLU A 49 20.21 -0.87 4.93
N TRP A 50 18.93 -0.60 4.62
CA TRP A 50 17.82 -1.44 5.08
C TRP A 50 17.98 -2.89 4.61
N ALA A 51 18.26 -3.10 3.32
CA ALA A 51 18.45 -4.44 2.76
C ALA A 51 19.66 -5.16 3.40
N ARG A 52 20.72 -4.43 3.71
CA ARG A 52 21.89 -4.96 4.45
C ARG A 52 21.49 -5.43 5.84
N LEU A 53 20.73 -4.63 6.57
CA LEU A 53 20.24 -4.99 7.91
C LEU A 53 19.31 -6.21 7.88
N PHE A 54 18.40 -6.27 6.91
CA PHE A 54 17.53 -7.44 6.72
C PHE A 54 18.33 -8.70 6.43
N GLN A 55 19.34 -8.61 5.56
CA GLN A 55 20.22 -9.75 5.29
C GLN A 55 20.97 -10.19 6.55
N MET A 56 21.53 -9.26 7.32
CA MET A 56 22.23 -9.56 8.56
C MET A 56 21.33 -10.16 9.64
N SER A 57 20.06 -9.81 9.68
CA SER A 57 19.08 -10.40 10.62
C SER A 57 18.73 -11.86 10.28
N GLY A 58 19.15 -12.35 9.13
CA GLY A 58 18.83 -13.70 8.66
C GLY A 58 17.49 -13.80 7.92
N ALA A 59 16.85 -12.66 7.61
CA ALA A 59 15.63 -12.63 6.81
C ALA A 59 15.82 -13.34 5.48
N LYS A 60 14.77 -13.99 4.98
CA LYS A 60 14.74 -14.63 3.67
C LYS A 60 13.92 -13.86 2.65
N TYR A 61 13.00 -13.07 3.15
CA TYR A 61 12.15 -12.20 2.34
C TYR A 61 11.80 -10.93 3.12
N VAL A 62 11.36 -9.92 2.38
CA VAL A 62 10.89 -8.64 2.92
C VAL A 62 9.58 -8.28 2.24
N VAL A 63 8.59 -7.85 3.01
CA VAL A 63 7.29 -7.38 2.51
C VAL A 63 7.10 -5.94 2.98
N LEU A 64 7.15 -4.99 2.03
CA LEU A 64 6.91 -3.57 2.31
C LEU A 64 5.41 -3.28 2.24
N THR A 65 4.90 -2.49 3.20
CA THR A 65 3.56 -1.90 3.08
C THR A 65 3.56 -0.88 1.96
N SER A 66 3.10 -1.26 0.77
CA SER A 66 3.15 -0.42 -0.43
C SER A 66 2.00 0.59 -0.51
N LYS A 67 0.80 0.17 -0.08
CA LYS A 67 -0.39 1.00 0.08
C LYS A 67 -1.21 0.45 1.23
N HIS A 68 -1.43 1.26 2.27
CA HIS A 68 -2.32 0.94 3.37
C HIS A 68 -3.76 1.43 3.09
N HIS A 69 -4.66 1.33 4.05
CA HIS A 69 -6.07 1.70 3.94
C HIS A 69 -6.32 3.20 3.70
N ASP A 70 -5.32 4.04 3.89
CA ASP A 70 -5.37 5.48 3.59
C ASP A 70 -5.17 5.81 2.10
N GLY A 71 -4.82 4.81 1.29
CA GLY A 71 -4.69 4.95 -0.15
C GLY A 71 -3.38 5.55 -0.65
N PHE A 72 -2.45 5.96 0.24
CA PHE A 72 -1.18 6.52 -0.18
C PHE A 72 -0.25 5.45 -0.76
N CYS A 73 0.13 5.62 -2.03
CA CYS A 73 0.99 4.66 -2.73
C CYS A 73 2.48 5.01 -2.58
N LEU A 74 3.31 4.04 -2.21
CA LEU A 74 4.76 4.22 -2.15
C LEU A 74 5.47 4.03 -3.50
N TRP A 75 4.73 4.08 -4.60
CA TRP A 75 5.24 3.98 -5.97
C TRP A 75 4.47 4.93 -6.91
N PRO A 76 5.03 5.27 -8.11
CA PRO A 76 4.38 6.15 -9.08
C PRO A 76 3.19 5.47 -9.77
N SER A 77 2.10 5.29 -9.02
CA SER A 77 0.85 4.72 -9.52
C SER A 77 0.07 5.74 -10.33
N GLU A 78 -0.20 5.45 -11.59
CA GLU A 78 -1.07 6.28 -12.44
C GLU A 78 -2.53 6.30 -11.95
N HIS A 79 -2.92 5.29 -11.16
CA HIS A 79 -4.26 5.16 -10.59
C HIS A 79 -4.43 5.85 -9.22
N SER A 80 -3.39 6.50 -8.68
CA SER A 80 -3.45 7.15 -7.36
C SER A 80 -3.96 8.60 -7.38
N ASN A 81 -4.25 9.16 -8.56
CA ASN A 81 -4.61 10.58 -8.73
C ASN A 81 -3.58 11.53 -8.05
N GLY A 82 -2.29 11.23 -8.18
CA GLY A 82 -1.20 12.00 -7.57
C GLY A 82 -0.97 11.73 -6.08
N TYR A 83 -1.77 10.85 -5.46
CA TYR A 83 -1.59 10.50 -4.04
C TYR A 83 -0.58 9.37 -3.88
N ASN A 84 0.67 9.68 -4.17
CA ASN A 84 1.77 8.71 -4.14
C ASN A 84 3.11 9.41 -3.84
N SER A 85 4.11 8.62 -3.48
CA SER A 85 5.43 9.12 -3.08
C SER A 85 6.23 9.79 -4.22
N PHE A 86 5.90 9.51 -5.46
CA PHE A 86 6.61 10.11 -6.61
C PHE A 86 6.06 11.50 -6.97
N ASP A 87 4.76 11.71 -6.85
CA ASP A 87 4.09 12.98 -7.17
C ASP A 87 4.08 13.97 -6.00
N THR A 88 4.56 13.58 -4.83
CA THR A 88 4.72 14.40 -3.63
C THR A 88 6.19 14.87 -3.46
N PRO A 89 6.53 15.67 -2.45
CA PRO A 89 7.90 16.16 -2.23
C PRO A 89 8.97 15.07 -2.12
N ALA A 90 8.59 13.83 -1.76
CA ALA A 90 9.51 12.69 -1.73
C ALA A 90 10.17 12.42 -3.09
N LYS A 91 9.43 12.62 -4.20
CA LYS A 91 9.89 12.43 -5.59
C LYS A 91 10.62 11.10 -5.83
N ARG A 92 10.17 10.04 -5.14
CA ARG A 92 10.85 8.74 -5.17
C ARG A 92 9.87 7.59 -5.32
N ASP A 93 10.28 6.59 -6.06
CA ASP A 93 9.67 5.26 -6.09
C ASP A 93 10.22 4.42 -4.92
N LEU A 94 9.63 4.59 -3.73
CA LEU A 94 10.12 3.95 -2.51
C LEU A 94 9.97 2.43 -2.56
N LEU A 95 8.90 1.93 -3.17
CA LEU A 95 8.69 0.49 -3.35
C LEU A 95 9.72 -0.10 -4.31
N GLY A 96 9.97 0.55 -5.44
CA GLY A 96 10.96 0.12 -6.42
C GLY A 96 12.39 0.14 -5.87
N ASP A 97 12.76 1.21 -5.18
CA ASP A 97 14.07 1.37 -4.55
C ASP A 97 14.36 0.22 -3.56
N LEU A 98 13.40 -0.11 -2.67
CA LEU A 98 13.59 -1.19 -1.71
C LEU A 98 13.55 -2.57 -2.39
N THR A 99 12.63 -2.76 -3.33
CA THR A 99 12.55 -4.02 -4.10
C THR A 99 13.89 -4.35 -4.75
N LYS A 100 14.51 -3.36 -5.40
CA LYS A 100 15.81 -3.53 -6.03
C LYS A 100 16.89 -3.86 -4.99
N ALA A 101 16.99 -3.08 -3.92
CA ALA A 101 18.02 -3.27 -2.89
C ALA A 101 17.92 -4.64 -2.20
N VAL A 102 16.70 -5.10 -1.93
CA VAL A 102 16.42 -6.42 -1.31
C VAL A 102 16.84 -7.55 -2.25
N LYS A 103 16.48 -7.47 -3.54
CA LYS A 103 16.86 -8.47 -4.56
C LYS A 103 18.38 -8.48 -4.79
N ASP A 104 19.04 -7.34 -4.79
CA ASP A 104 20.52 -7.22 -4.91
C ASP A 104 21.25 -7.92 -3.74
N LYS A 105 20.59 -8.09 -2.59
CA LYS A 105 21.11 -8.85 -1.44
C LYS A 105 20.73 -10.34 -1.45
N GLY A 106 20.10 -10.82 -2.51
CA GLY A 106 19.67 -12.23 -2.64
C GLY A 106 18.47 -12.57 -1.76
N LEU A 107 17.73 -11.59 -1.28
CA LEU A 107 16.48 -11.79 -0.54
C LEU A 107 15.28 -11.74 -1.50
N ARG A 108 14.19 -12.43 -1.15
CA ARG A 108 12.93 -12.32 -1.86
C ARG A 108 12.23 -11.01 -1.48
N SER A 109 11.60 -10.37 -2.45
CA SER A 109 10.90 -9.10 -2.25
C SER A 109 9.41 -9.26 -2.51
N GLY A 110 8.60 -8.74 -1.60
CA GLY A 110 7.16 -8.67 -1.73
C GLY A 110 6.60 -7.33 -1.30
N PHE A 111 5.31 -7.19 -1.42
CA PHE A 111 4.60 -6.04 -0.89
C PHE A 111 3.26 -6.42 -0.27
N TYR A 112 2.87 -5.63 0.72
CA TYR A 112 1.52 -5.60 1.28
C TYR A 112 0.67 -4.62 0.46
N TYR A 113 -0.59 -4.97 0.22
CA TYR A 113 -1.54 -4.13 -0.47
C TYR A 113 -2.92 -4.21 0.19
N SER A 114 -3.49 -3.05 0.55
CA SER A 114 -4.86 -2.97 1.04
C SER A 114 -5.85 -3.03 -0.11
N LEU A 115 -6.82 -3.96 -0.02
CA LEU A 115 -7.91 -4.07 -0.98
C LEU A 115 -8.87 -2.89 -0.89
N TYR A 116 -9.16 -2.39 0.32
CA TYR A 116 -10.09 -1.28 0.53
C TYR A 116 -9.38 0.02 0.92
N GLU A 117 -10.12 1.13 0.81
CA GLU A 117 -9.64 2.45 1.21
C GLU A 117 -10.69 3.23 2.00
N TRP A 118 -10.25 3.96 3.00
CA TRP A 118 -11.16 4.73 3.88
C TRP A 118 -11.81 5.94 3.22
N GLU A 119 -11.17 6.57 2.26
CA GLU A 119 -11.62 7.85 1.65
C GLU A 119 -11.81 7.77 0.13
N HIS A 120 -11.77 6.58 -0.48
CA HIS A 120 -12.03 6.51 -1.93
C HIS A 120 -13.50 6.84 -2.22
N PRO A 121 -13.80 7.76 -3.17
CA PRO A 121 -15.17 8.21 -3.43
C PRO A 121 -16.15 7.10 -3.83
N ASP A 122 -15.68 6.05 -4.50
CA ASP A 122 -16.51 4.90 -4.87
C ASP A 122 -16.63 3.84 -3.76
N TYR A 123 -15.77 3.87 -2.75
CA TYR A 123 -15.82 2.89 -1.66
C TYR A 123 -16.50 3.49 -0.42
N PRO A 124 -17.42 2.77 0.25
CA PRO A 124 -17.91 1.41 -0.07
C PRO A 124 -19.15 1.36 -0.97
N ASN A 125 -19.66 2.51 -1.44
CA ASN A 125 -21.01 2.64 -2.02
C ASN A 125 -21.10 2.12 -3.46
N ASN A 126 -20.00 2.14 -4.21
CA ASN A 126 -19.93 1.65 -5.60
C ASN A 126 -18.74 0.70 -5.75
N ILE A 127 -18.81 -0.43 -5.07
CA ILE A 127 -17.73 -1.43 -5.01
C ILE A 127 -17.29 -1.91 -6.39
N THR A 128 -18.24 -2.08 -7.32
CA THR A 128 -17.93 -2.51 -8.68
C THR A 128 -17.07 -1.50 -9.43
N ALA A 129 -17.36 -0.21 -9.32
CA ALA A 129 -16.53 0.84 -9.93
C ALA A 129 -15.16 0.93 -9.25
N TYR A 130 -15.12 0.89 -7.92
CA TYR A 130 -13.88 0.89 -7.14
C TYR A 130 -12.95 -0.25 -7.57
N VAL A 131 -13.47 -1.48 -7.60
CA VAL A 131 -12.68 -2.66 -7.94
C VAL A 131 -12.21 -2.62 -9.39
N ASN A 132 -13.11 -2.33 -10.34
CA ASN A 132 -12.80 -2.44 -11.76
C ASN A 132 -11.95 -1.29 -12.31
N ASN A 133 -12.17 -0.07 -11.82
CA ASN A 133 -11.56 1.12 -12.42
C ASN A 133 -10.36 1.63 -11.62
N TYR A 134 -10.21 1.19 -10.37
CA TYR A 134 -9.16 1.68 -9.48
C TYR A 134 -8.32 0.54 -8.87
N MET A 135 -8.92 -0.30 -8.03
CA MET A 135 -8.16 -1.28 -7.21
C MET A 135 -7.43 -2.32 -8.08
N LEU A 136 -8.15 -3.01 -8.98
CA LEU A 136 -7.52 -4.04 -9.82
C LEU A 136 -6.47 -3.49 -10.80
N PRO A 137 -6.71 -2.38 -11.54
CA PRO A 137 -5.68 -1.78 -12.38
C PRO A 137 -4.45 -1.36 -11.59
N GLN A 138 -4.63 -0.73 -10.42
CA GLN A 138 -3.54 -0.30 -9.57
C GLN A 138 -2.72 -1.47 -9.02
N PHE A 139 -3.41 -2.52 -8.54
CA PHE A 139 -2.75 -3.72 -8.02
C PHE A 139 -1.97 -4.46 -9.12
N LYS A 140 -2.57 -4.61 -10.30
CA LYS A 140 -1.91 -5.22 -11.47
C LYS A 140 -0.68 -4.41 -11.92
N ASP A 141 -0.76 -3.07 -11.90
CA ASP A 141 0.38 -2.20 -12.19
C ASP A 141 1.56 -2.47 -11.23
N ALA A 142 1.29 -2.54 -9.93
CA ALA A 142 2.33 -2.85 -8.93
C ALA A 142 2.98 -4.22 -9.17
N VAL A 143 2.17 -5.25 -9.47
CA VAL A 143 2.69 -6.60 -9.80
C VAL A 143 3.58 -6.57 -11.03
N GLN A 144 3.12 -5.93 -12.10
CA GLN A 144 3.88 -5.86 -13.36
C GLN A 144 5.20 -5.10 -13.22
N ARG A 145 5.21 -4.01 -12.43
CA ARG A 145 6.42 -3.20 -12.20
C ARG A 145 7.46 -3.93 -11.36
N TYR A 146 7.04 -4.51 -10.24
CA TYR A 146 7.98 -4.97 -9.21
C TYR A 146 8.21 -6.48 -9.18
N LYS A 147 7.37 -7.25 -9.86
CA LYS A 147 7.49 -8.72 -9.96
C LYS A 147 7.73 -9.34 -8.59
N PRO A 148 6.74 -9.21 -7.68
CA PRO A 148 6.90 -9.64 -6.30
C PRO A 148 7.04 -11.16 -6.20
N ASP A 149 7.87 -11.62 -5.27
CA ASP A 149 7.92 -13.03 -4.85
C ASP A 149 6.80 -13.35 -3.85
N ILE A 150 6.29 -12.32 -3.15
CA ILE A 150 5.28 -12.47 -2.12
C ILE A 150 4.29 -11.30 -2.21
N ILE A 151 2.99 -11.59 -2.16
CA ILE A 151 1.93 -10.59 -2.05
C ILE A 151 1.17 -10.84 -0.76
N PHE A 152 1.06 -9.81 0.06
CA PHE A 152 0.25 -9.80 1.27
C PHE A 152 -0.93 -8.85 1.08
N SER A 153 -2.11 -9.39 0.77
CA SER A 153 -3.38 -8.64 0.70
C SER A 153 -3.96 -8.45 2.10
N ASP A 154 -4.73 -7.39 2.28
CA ASP A 154 -5.41 -7.07 3.53
C ASP A 154 -6.63 -6.18 3.26
N GLY A 155 -7.52 -6.05 4.25
CA GLY A 155 -8.71 -5.21 4.11
C GLY A 155 -9.83 -5.88 3.32
N GLU A 156 -9.88 -7.21 3.30
CA GLU A 156 -10.92 -8.02 2.65
C GLU A 156 -12.26 -8.02 3.41
N TRP A 157 -12.26 -7.62 4.65
CA TRP A 157 -13.26 -7.91 5.71
C TRP A 157 -14.72 -7.59 5.36
N ASP A 158 -14.96 -6.55 4.56
CA ASP A 158 -16.32 -6.04 4.33
C ASP A 158 -16.99 -6.66 3.11
N ARG A 159 -16.27 -7.44 2.32
CA ARG A 159 -16.72 -7.93 1.02
C ARG A 159 -16.26 -9.36 0.77
N SER A 160 -17.06 -10.06 -0.02
CA SER A 160 -16.71 -11.41 -0.49
C SER A 160 -15.65 -11.39 -1.57
N SER A 161 -14.96 -12.52 -1.75
CA SER A 161 -13.99 -12.72 -2.84
C SER A 161 -14.58 -12.42 -4.24
N LEU A 162 -15.88 -12.66 -4.43
CA LEU A 162 -16.59 -12.35 -5.65
C LEU A 162 -16.67 -10.84 -5.90
N GLU A 163 -16.98 -10.05 -4.88
CA GLU A 163 -17.02 -8.58 -4.98
C GLU A 163 -15.63 -7.98 -5.18
N TRP A 164 -14.60 -8.53 -4.52
CA TRP A 164 -13.20 -8.16 -4.74
C TRP A 164 -12.64 -8.66 -6.06
N ARG A 165 -13.31 -9.60 -6.74
CA ARG A 165 -12.82 -10.31 -7.93
C ARG A 165 -11.49 -11.01 -7.68
N SER A 166 -11.34 -11.57 -6.49
CA SER A 166 -10.07 -12.15 -6.02
C SER A 166 -9.65 -13.34 -6.85
N GLU A 167 -10.59 -14.21 -7.23
CA GLU A 167 -10.29 -15.39 -8.07
C GLU A 167 -9.77 -14.99 -9.45
N GLU A 168 -10.33 -13.93 -10.03
CA GLU A 168 -9.87 -13.41 -11.33
C GLU A 168 -8.47 -12.81 -11.22
N PHE A 169 -8.22 -12.03 -10.15
CA PHE A 169 -6.89 -11.46 -9.91
C PHE A 169 -5.85 -12.57 -9.71
N LEU A 170 -6.16 -13.58 -8.90
CA LEU A 170 -5.25 -14.71 -8.64
C LEU A 170 -5.03 -15.57 -9.90
N ALA A 171 -6.08 -15.83 -10.67
CA ALA A 171 -5.94 -16.50 -11.95
C ALA A 171 -5.00 -15.75 -12.89
N TRP A 172 -5.18 -14.43 -13.02
CA TRP A 172 -4.28 -13.58 -13.79
C TRP A 172 -2.85 -13.57 -13.22
N LEU A 173 -2.70 -13.50 -11.88
CA LEU A 173 -1.39 -13.49 -11.24
C LEU A 173 -0.57 -14.71 -11.60
N TYR A 174 -1.16 -15.90 -11.53
CA TYR A 174 -0.46 -17.16 -11.73
C TYR A 174 -0.30 -17.58 -13.21
N ASN A 175 -1.18 -17.10 -14.10
CA ASN A 175 -1.17 -17.54 -15.50
C ASN A 175 -0.63 -16.49 -16.48
N ASP A 176 -0.94 -15.19 -16.25
CA ASP A 176 -0.76 -14.15 -17.27
C ASP A 176 0.16 -13.01 -16.82
N SER A 177 0.50 -12.91 -15.52
CA SER A 177 1.37 -11.85 -15.01
C SER A 177 2.85 -12.15 -15.29
N ASN A 178 3.69 -11.15 -15.06
CA ASN A 178 5.14 -11.30 -15.09
C ASN A 178 5.77 -11.58 -13.71
N ALA A 179 4.95 -11.88 -12.70
CA ALA A 179 5.45 -12.33 -11.40
C ALA A 179 6.22 -13.65 -11.52
N PRO A 180 7.14 -13.96 -10.59
CA PRO A 180 7.77 -15.28 -10.53
C PRO A 180 6.72 -16.40 -10.46
N LYS A 181 6.98 -17.53 -11.13
CA LYS A 181 6.04 -18.66 -11.14
C LYS A 181 5.79 -19.27 -9.77
N ASP A 182 6.69 -19.06 -8.84
CA ASP A 182 6.62 -19.49 -7.44
C ASP A 182 6.20 -18.37 -6.49
N VAL A 183 5.53 -17.34 -7.03
CA VAL A 183 4.93 -16.26 -6.21
C VAL A 183 3.96 -16.84 -5.19
N VAL A 184 4.04 -16.37 -3.96
CA VAL A 184 3.14 -16.80 -2.89
C VAL A 184 2.23 -15.65 -2.46
N VAL A 185 1.03 -16.00 -2.05
CA VAL A 185 0.04 -15.06 -1.50
C VAL A 185 -0.42 -15.55 -0.13
N ASN A 186 -0.90 -14.63 0.71
CA ASN A 186 -1.59 -15.00 1.95
C ASN A 186 -3.06 -15.41 1.67
N ASP A 187 -3.85 -15.59 2.72
CA ASP A 187 -5.24 -16.05 2.65
C ASP A 187 -6.31 -14.93 2.76
N ARG A 188 -5.89 -13.65 2.75
CA ARG A 188 -6.80 -12.50 2.95
C ARG A 188 -7.34 -11.96 1.63
N TRP A 189 -8.32 -12.65 1.06
CA TRP A 189 -8.89 -12.32 -0.25
C TRP A 189 -10.43 -12.20 -0.27
N GLY A 190 -11.09 -12.30 0.91
CA GLY A 190 -12.55 -12.25 1.08
C GLY A 190 -13.25 -13.57 0.87
#